data_5badd944daf2336fc9a6459449d661c1
#
_entry.id   5badd944daf2336fc9a6459449d661c1
#
_cell.length_a   1.000
_cell.length_b   1.000
_cell.length_c   1.000
_cell.angle_alpha   90.00
_cell.angle_beta   90.00
_cell.angle_gamma   90.00
#
_symmetry.space_group_name_H-M   'P 1'
#
loop_
_entity.id
_entity.type
_entity.pdbx_description
1 polymer ?
#
loop_
_entity_poly.entity_id
_entity_poly.type
_entity_poly.pdbx_seq_one_letter_code
_entity_poly.pdbx_strand_id
1 'polypeptide(L)'
;MKIKSLLILVLSLVTLTAFGQDGGIKGRVVSRAGRIALGDVKITMTPGGTTTVSDAQGNFVFENIPAGEYSLQFETPEFETSNIAVRVGSQMRDINAVILVPDTQRQMIDDAVFAEFDTETTDDAQALPTSLSASKDLFNNIASYKFSEMRFNVRGYDSQYQDVYMNGIQLNDAMTGYTPWSLWSGLNDATRNQEVTSGIVASDAGLGGIGGTTNIVTSPSQMRQGLRASLVNGNSMYRFRAMVTYASGHQDNGWSYAFSVSTRQGGNSYVNGVYYNAFGYFAAVEKQFGQRHRLALTLLGAPTERGAQQAATQEAYDLVGNNYYNPNWGWQDGKKRNARVRNNHEPVVMLNYTFDISDRSKLDLATSLRFGMNGYSALTWQNGPDPRPDYYRYLPSYFALDKNMLGAAWQQVYWQANYQNIRHFDWDKMYQTNYIQNDPVDEAQYGPGRRSNYMVEERHTDQLDWNLVANFSHIFRNNSKIYG
;
A
#
# COMPACT_ATOMS: atom_id res chain seq x y z
N MET A 1 -53.12 34.84 -60.01
CA MET A 1 -52.05 35.41 -59.17
C MET A 1 -52.32 35.38 -57.65
N LYS A 2 -53.34 34.70 -57.16
CA LYS A 2 -53.71 34.75 -55.71
C LYS A 2 -53.33 33.48 -54.90
N ILE A 3 -53.03 32.38 -55.56
CA ILE A 3 -52.70 31.12 -54.84
C ILE A 3 -51.18 31.02 -54.48
N LYS A 4 -50.31 31.59 -55.35
CA LYS A 4 -48.85 31.59 -55.06
C LYS A 4 -48.49 32.51 -53.89
N SER A 5 -49.17 33.63 -53.72
CA SER A 5 -48.97 34.58 -52.62
C SER A 5 -49.47 33.99 -51.28
N LEU A 6 -50.54 33.21 -51.30
CA LEU A 6 -51.05 32.51 -50.09
C LEU A 6 -50.13 31.37 -49.63
N LEU A 7 -49.51 30.65 -50.60
CA LEU A 7 -48.59 29.59 -50.27
C LEU A 7 -47.27 30.13 -49.69
N ILE A 8 -46.78 31.28 -50.15
CA ILE A 8 -45.60 31.95 -49.59
C ILE A 8 -45.92 32.52 -48.20
N LEU A 9 -47.12 33.03 -47.96
CA LEU A 9 -47.52 33.52 -46.62
C LEU A 9 -47.66 32.36 -45.62
N VAL A 10 -48.22 31.23 -46.04
CA VAL A 10 -48.29 30.00 -45.18
C VAL A 10 -46.91 29.39 -44.93
N LEU A 11 -46.02 29.40 -45.95
CA LEU A 11 -44.65 28.92 -45.77
C LEU A 11 -43.81 29.85 -44.86
N SER A 12 -44.07 31.16 -44.91
CA SER A 12 -43.42 32.12 -43.97
C SER A 12 -43.98 32.08 -42.55
N LEU A 13 -45.21 31.65 -42.33
CA LEU A 13 -45.79 31.47 -41.01
C LEU A 13 -45.30 30.15 -40.37
N VAL A 14 -44.96 29.14 -41.15
CA VAL A 14 -44.43 27.86 -40.62
C VAL A 14 -42.95 27.98 -40.23
N THR A 15 -42.20 28.95 -40.75
CA THR A 15 -40.81 29.20 -40.36
C THR A 15 -40.64 30.05 -39.09
N LEU A 16 -41.74 30.59 -38.52
CA LEU A 16 -41.68 31.46 -37.35
C LEU A 16 -41.96 30.79 -36.00
N THR A 17 -42.08 29.47 -35.94
CA THR A 17 -42.36 28.75 -34.68
C THR A 17 -41.36 27.70 -34.30
N ALA A 18 -40.14 27.79 -34.79
CA ALA A 18 -39.04 26.98 -34.28
C ALA A 18 -38.13 27.79 -33.34
N PHE A 19 -38.72 28.51 -32.39
CA PHE A 19 -37.98 28.82 -31.17
C PHE A 19 -37.94 27.55 -30.36
N GLY A 20 -36.85 26.81 -30.45
CA GLY A 20 -36.57 25.71 -29.56
C GLY A 20 -36.69 26.28 -28.13
N GLN A 21 -37.54 25.70 -27.31
CA GLN A 21 -37.49 25.99 -25.89
C GLN A 21 -36.14 25.52 -25.38
N ASP A 22 -35.30 26.45 -24.94
CA ASP A 22 -34.01 26.15 -24.36
C ASP A 22 -34.24 25.40 -23.07
N GLY A 23 -33.56 24.28 -22.95
CA GLY A 23 -33.53 23.46 -21.73
C GLY A 23 -32.48 23.94 -20.75
N GLY A 24 -32.17 23.12 -19.80
CA GLY A 24 -31.10 23.36 -18.85
C GLY A 24 -30.55 22.06 -18.26
N ILE A 25 -29.47 22.17 -17.54
CA ILE A 25 -28.87 21.07 -16.79
C ILE A 25 -28.68 21.52 -15.36
N LYS A 26 -29.09 20.71 -14.40
CA LYS A 26 -28.78 20.88 -12.99
C LYS A 26 -28.26 19.60 -12.41
N GLY A 27 -27.46 19.70 -11.37
CA GLY A 27 -26.93 18.56 -10.66
C GLY A 27 -26.20 18.96 -9.40
N ARG A 28 -25.64 18.00 -8.74
CA ARG A 28 -24.87 18.21 -7.51
C ARG A 28 -23.54 17.49 -7.61
N VAL A 29 -22.46 18.16 -7.25
CA VAL A 29 -21.12 17.57 -7.20
C VAL A 29 -20.82 17.11 -5.79
N VAL A 30 -20.38 15.87 -5.64
CA VAL A 30 -20.05 15.30 -4.34
C VAL A 30 -18.73 14.56 -4.44
N SER A 31 -17.96 14.58 -3.35
CA SER A 31 -16.79 13.72 -3.20
C SER A 31 -17.24 12.27 -3.11
N ARG A 32 -16.45 11.38 -3.67
CA ARG A 32 -16.62 9.96 -3.52
C ARG A 32 -16.48 9.51 -2.07
N ALA A 33 -15.55 10.11 -1.33
CA ALA A 33 -15.38 9.91 0.10
C ALA A 33 -16.54 10.58 0.86
N GLY A 34 -17.43 9.79 1.44
CA GLY A 34 -18.52 10.24 2.29
C GLY A 34 -19.62 11.05 1.61
N ARG A 35 -19.64 11.16 0.27
CA ARG A 35 -20.60 11.99 -0.50
C ARG A 35 -20.71 13.44 0.00
N ILE A 36 -19.57 13.98 0.44
CA ILE A 36 -19.48 15.37 0.88
C ILE A 36 -19.68 16.29 -0.34
N ALA A 37 -20.54 17.30 -0.19
CA ALA A 37 -20.74 18.32 -1.21
C ALA A 37 -19.44 19.05 -1.53
N LEU A 38 -19.14 19.20 -2.82
CA LEU A 38 -17.95 19.90 -3.30
C LEU A 38 -18.35 21.24 -3.88
N GLY A 39 -18.02 22.31 -3.16
CA GLY A 39 -18.08 23.67 -3.67
C GLY A 39 -16.86 24.04 -4.51
N ASP A 40 -16.98 25.12 -5.26
CA ASP A 40 -15.91 25.69 -6.10
C ASP A 40 -15.38 24.74 -7.18
N VAL A 41 -16.16 23.73 -7.59
CA VAL A 41 -15.83 22.86 -8.72
C VAL A 41 -16.17 23.61 -10.01
N LYS A 42 -15.19 23.80 -10.88
CA LYS A 42 -15.37 24.37 -12.21
C LYS A 42 -15.98 23.32 -13.14
N ILE A 43 -17.11 23.64 -13.75
CA ILE A 43 -17.80 22.77 -14.70
C ILE A 43 -17.81 23.46 -16.07
N THR A 44 -17.19 22.81 -17.07
CA THR A 44 -17.10 23.29 -18.44
C THR A 44 -17.97 22.44 -19.35
N MET A 45 -18.86 23.07 -20.11
CA MET A 45 -19.73 22.40 -21.08
C MET A 45 -19.18 22.50 -22.49
N THR A 46 -19.10 21.37 -23.20
CA THR A 46 -18.67 21.29 -24.60
C THR A 46 -19.74 20.56 -25.44
N PRO A 47 -20.13 21.05 -26.64
CA PRO A 47 -19.70 22.28 -27.30
C PRO A 47 -20.27 23.55 -26.65
N GLY A 48 -19.63 24.67 -26.88
CA GLY A 48 -20.08 25.99 -26.41
C GLY A 48 -19.11 26.65 -25.42
N GLY A 49 -18.30 25.89 -24.68
CA GLY A 49 -17.31 26.43 -23.75
C GLY A 49 -17.88 27.18 -22.54
N THR A 50 -19.19 27.05 -22.30
CA THR A 50 -19.86 27.71 -21.15
C THR A 50 -19.36 27.09 -19.86
N THR A 51 -19.03 27.90 -18.87
CA THR A 51 -18.53 27.44 -17.56
C THR A 51 -19.46 27.88 -16.43
N THR A 52 -19.62 27.03 -15.43
CA THR A 52 -20.25 27.36 -14.15
C THR A 52 -19.41 26.80 -13.01
N VAL A 53 -19.70 27.21 -11.79
CA VAL A 53 -19.02 26.76 -10.59
C VAL A 53 -20.06 26.24 -9.60
N SER A 54 -19.76 25.13 -8.92
CA SER A 54 -20.67 24.59 -7.90
C SER A 54 -20.70 25.47 -6.64
N ASP A 55 -21.87 25.58 -6.03
CA ASP A 55 -22.07 26.31 -4.76
C ASP A 55 -21.48 25.51 -3.56
N ALA A 56 -21.52 26.08 -2.35
CA ALA A 56 -21.03 25.45 -1.14
C ALA A 56 -21.75 24.12 -0.79
N GLN A 57 -22.93 23.89 -1.34
CA GLN A 57 -23.71 22.66 -1.22
C GLN A 57 -23.47 21.71 -2.39
N GLY A 58 -22.55 22.07 -3.29
CA GLY A 58 -22.16 21.29 -4.46
C GLY A 58 -23.13 21.40 -5.65
N ASN A 59 -24.18 22.21 -5.58
CA ASN A 59 -25.13 22.31 -6.66
C ASN A 59 -24.61 23.20 -7.79
N PHE A 60 -24.98 22.87 -9.03
CA PHE A 60 -24.70 23.67 -10.20
C PHE A 60 -25.89 23.68 -11.16
N VAL A 61 -25.97 24.71 -11.95
CA VAL A 61 -27.02 24.89 -12.95
C VAL A 61 -26.43 25.52 -14.21
N PHE A 62 -26.87 25.02 -15.36
CA PHE A 62 -26.77 25.65 -16.66
C PHE A 62 -28.17 25.92 -17.17
N GLU A 63 -28.48 27.15 -17.50
CA GLU A 63 -29.79 27.58 -18.02
C GLU A 63 -29.67 27.96 -19.50
N ASN A 64 -30.81 27.93 -20.19
CA ASN A 64 -30.92 28.38 -21.57
C ASN A 64 -29.98 27.64 -22.54
N ILE A 65 -29.97 26.33 -22.44
CA ILE A 65 -29.11 25.49 -23.31
C ILE A 65 -29.99 24.95 -24.46
N PRO A 66 -29.56 25.12 -25.71
CA PRO A 66 -30.22 24.50 -26.85
C PRO A 66 -30.29 22.99 -26.73
N ALA A 67 -31.35 22.38 -27.26
CA ALA A 67 -31.46 20.92 -27.27
C ALA A 67 -30.29 20.29 -28.06
N GLY A 68 -29.56 19.34 -27.46
CA GLY A 68 -28.39 18.75 -28.06
C GLY A 68 -27.68 17.79 -27.13
N GLU A 69 -26.55 17.24 -27.61
CA GLU A 69 -25.66 16.41 -26.82
C GLU A 69 -24.44 17.23 -26.37
N TYR A 70 -24.15 17.17 -25.08
CA TYR A 70 -23.10 17.94 -24.44
C TYR A 70 -22.23 17.03 -23.57
N SER A 71 -20.96 17.40 -23.41
CA SER A 71 -20.06 16.83 -22.41
C SER A 71 -19.79 17.85 -21.32
N LEU A 72 -20.02 17.48 -20.08
CA LEU A 72 -19.67 18.29 -18.91
C LEU A 72 -18.35 17.80 -18.34
N GLN A 73 -17.38 18.68 -18.25
CA GLN A 73 -16.07 18.43 -17.64
C GLN A 73 -16.03 19.10 -16.28
N PHE A 74 -15.74 18.32 -15.25
CA PHE A 74 -15.65 18.75 -13.86
C PHE A 74 -14.17 18.82 -13.45
N GLU A 75 -13.73 19.99 -13.01
CA GLU A 75 -12.34 20.26 -12.63
C GLU A 75 -12.27 20.90 -11.24
N THR A 76 -11.46 20.32 -10.37
CA THR A 76 -11.07 20.93 -9.08
C THR A 76 -9.69 20.41 -8.68
N PRO A 77 -8.84 21.19 -7.99
CA PRO A 77 -7.43 20.89 -7.78
C PRO A 77 -7.11 19.58 -7.06
N GLU A 78 -8.06 19.01 -6.35
CA GLU A 78 -7.87 17.84 -5.48
C GLU A 78 -8.53 16.56 -6.02
N PHE A 79 -9.17 16.66 -7.19
CA PHE A 79 -9.95 15.55 -7.74
C PHE A 79 -9.58 15.30 -9.21
N GLU A 80 -9.74 14.04 -9.63
CA GLU A 80 -9.58 13.67 -11.03
C GLU A 80 -10.63 14.40 -11.88
N THR A 81 -10.20 14.92 -13.03
CA THR A 81 -11.12 15.50 -14.02
C THR A 81 -12.11 14.44 -14.47
N SER A 82 -13.39 14.72 -14.32
CA SER A 82 -14.47 13.82 -14.72
C SER A 82 -15.24 14.40 -15.91
N ASN A 83 -15.58 13.56 -16.88
CA ASN A 83 -16.35 13.95 -18.06
C ASN A 83 -17.65 13.14 -18.12
N ILE A 84 -18.77 13.82 -18.27
CA ILE A 84 -20.09 13.20 -18.34
C ILE A 84 -20.82 13.68 -19.60
N ALA A 85 -21.25 12.74 -20.43
CA ALA A 85 -22.10 13.04 -21.58
C ALA A 85 -23.55 13.23 -21.14
N VAL A 86 -24.19 14.33 -21.55
CA VAL A 86 -25.56 14.69 -21.19
C VAL A 86 -26.33 15.09 -22.43
N ARG A 87 -27.51 14.56 -22.61
CA ARG A 87 -28.44 14.97 -23.67
C ARG A 87 -29.47 15.95 -23.10
N VAL A 88 -29.52 17.14 -23.61
CA VAL A 88 -30.47 18.22 -23.22
C VAL A 88 -31.66 18.23 -24.17
N GLY A 89 -32.86 18.26 -23.61
CA GLY A 89 -34.10 18.48 -24.34
C GLY A 89 -34.66 19.88 -24.09
N SER A 90 -35.97 20.05 -24.18
CA SER A 90 -36.68 21.33 -23.95
C SER A 90 -37.00 21.60 -22.48
N GLN A 91 -36.54 20.77 -21.56
CA GLN A 91 -36.78 20.90 -20.11
C GLN A 91 -35.46 20.85 -19.34
N MET A 92 -35.50 21.38 -18.10
CA MET A 92 -34.37 21.25 -17.16
C MET A 92 -34.11 19.78 -16.83
N ARG A 93 -32.91 19.28 -17.19
CA ARG A 93 -32.49 17.94 -16.89
C ARG A 93 -31.69 17.89 -15.59
N ASP A 94 -32.17 17.07 -14.66
CA ASP A 94 -31.46 16.78 -13.43
C ASP A 94 -30.55 15.55 -13.68
N ILE A 95 -29.24 15.72 -13.54
CA ILE A 95 -28.26 14.62 -13.68
C ILE A 95 -27.88 14.00 -12.34
N ASN A 96 -28.63 14.35 -11.28
CA ASN A 96 -28.39 13.87 -9.90
C ASN A 96 -26.99 14.22 -9.36
N ALA A 97 -26.42 13.31 -8.56
CA ALA A 97 -25.14 13.52 -7.96
C ALA A 97 -24.00 13.06 -8.89
N VAL A 98 -23.12 13.99 -9.22
CA VAL A 98 -21.84 13.71 -9.89
C VAL A 98 -20.79 13.43 -8.84
N ILE A 99 -20.21 12.24 -8.89
CA ILE A 99 -19.24 11.79 -7.92
C ILE A 99 -17.84 12.04 -8.46
N LEU A 100 -17.08 12.93 -7.82
CA LEU A 100 -15.67 13.13 -8.13
C LEU A 100 -14.79 12.25 -7.27
N VAL A 101 -13.75 11.70 -7.90
CA VAL A 101 -12.73 10.88 -7.27
C VAL A 101 -11.54 11.78 -6.92
N PRO A 102 -11.01 11.73 -5.69
CA PRO A 102 -9.81 12.47 -5.35
C PRO A 102 -8.66 12.13 -6.31
N ASP A 103 -7.93 13.16 -6.76
CA ASP A 103 -6.75 12.96 -7.62
C ASP A 103 -5.62 12.33 -6.82
N THR A 104 -5.52 11.01 -6.94
CA THR A 104 -4.49 10.21 -6.28
C THR A 104 -3.21 10.11 -7.10
N GLN A 105 -3.12 10.73 -8.28
CA GLN A 105 -1.89 10.70 -9.09
C GLN A 105 -0.72 11.43 -8.42
N ARG A 106 -0.98 12.37 -7.52
CA ARG A 106 0.05 12.96 -6.66
C ARG A 106 0.57 12.01 -5.58
N GLN A 107 -0.09 10.89 -5.37
CA GLN A 107 0.32 9.83 -4.44
C GLN A 107 1.16 8.73 -5.12
N MET A 108 1.57 8.90 -6.36
CA MET A 108 2.50 8.00 -7.06
C MET A 108 3.94 8.09 -6.53
N ILE A 109 4.11 8.47 -5.30
CA ILE A 109 5.40 8.39 -4.65
C ILE A 109 5.44 7.10 -3.86
N ASP A 110 6.11 6.14 -4.46
CA ASP A 110 6.94 5.12 -3.87
C ASP A 110 6.33 3.94 -3.13
N ASP A 111 6.07 2.93 -3.89
CA ASP A 111 6.21 1.55 -3.49
C ASP A 111 7.66 1.10 -3.25
N ALA A 112 8.62 1.91 -3.64
CA ALA A 112 10.03 1.58 -3.53
C ALA A 112 10.51 1.48 -2.07
N VAL A 113 9.65 1.81 -1.11
CA VAL A 113 10.12 2.16 0.22
C VAL A 113 9.58 1.27 1.33
N PHE A 114 8.92 0.20 1.01
CA PHE A 114 8.66 -0.84 2.01
C PHE A 114 9.90 -1.72 2.22
N ALA A 115 10.99 -1.10 2.61
CA ALA A 115 12.15 -1.80 3.10
C ALA A 115 12.08 -1.85 4.61
N GLU A 116 11.62 -2.95 5.12
CA GLU A 116 11.82 -3.29 6.52
C GLU A 116 13.31 -3.52 6.78
N PHE A 117 13.96 -2.65 7.52
CA PHE A 117 15.27 -2.94 8.10
C PHE A 117 15.10 -3.86 9.30
N ASP A 118 15.86 -4.94 9.26
CA ASP A 118 15.98 -5.87 10.36
C ASP A 118 16.95 -5.34 11.39
N THR A 119 16.44 -4.74 12.43
CA THR A 119 17.15 -4.66 13.71
C THR A 119 16.50 -5.65 14.67
N GLU A 120 17.28 -6.47 15.33
CA GLU A 120 16.83 -7.54 16.23
C GLU A 120 15.84 -7.14 17.34
N THR A 121 15.48 -5.90 17.44
CA THR A 121 14.79 -5.35 18.60
C THR A 121 13.49 -4.64 18.33
N THR A 122 13.03 -4.43 17.10
CA THR A 122 11.72 -3.79 16.90
C THR A 122 11.19 -3.95 15.49
N ASP A 123 9.91 -4.25 15.40
CA ASP A 123 9.05 -4.15 14.20
C ASP A 123 8.91 -2.70 13.68
N ASP A 124 9.88 -1.82 13.97
CA ASP A 124 9.85 -0.38 13.71
C ASP A 124 10.22 0.00 12.27
N ALA A 125 10.28 -0.95 11.38
CA ALA A 125 10.47 -0.63 9.97
C ALA A 125 9.17 -0.14 9.35
N GLN A 126 8.89 1.12 9.57
CA GLN A 126 7.72 1.79 8.99
C GLN A 126 7.98 2.20 7.55
N ALA A 127 7.08 1.77 6.68
CA ALA A 127 6.79 2.54 5.49
C ALA A 127 6.30 3.94 5.89
N LEU A 128 6.71 4.95 5.16
CA LEU A 128 6.13 6.27 5.33
C LEU A 128 4.62 6.18 5.12
N PRO A 129 3.83 6.62 6.10
CA PRO A 129 2.40 6.66 5.92
C PRO A 129 2.08 7.52 4.70
N THR A 130 1.14 7.08 3.91
CA THR A 130 0.64 7.85 2.76
C THR A 130 0.12 9.22 3.18
N SER A 131 -0.27 9.37 4.46
CA SER A 131 -0.62 10.64 5.08
C SER A 131 0.47 11.70 4.97
N LEU A 132 1.74 11.29 4.95
CA LEU A 132 2.86 12.22 4.82
C LEU A 132 3.09 12.65 3.38
N SER A 133 2.89 11.73 2.42
CA SER A 133 3.02 12.05 1.00
C SER A 133 1.81 12.80 0.45
N ALA A 134 0.62 12.59 1.02
CA ALA A 134 -0.61 13.29 0.66
C ALA A 134 -0.85 14.58 1.43
N SER A 135 -0.03 14.87 2.45
CA SER A 135 -0.18 16.08 3.26
C SER A 135 0.19 17.32 2.44
N LYS A 136 -0.65 18.34 2.53
CA LYS A 136 -0.36 19.69 2.04
C LYS A 136 0.62 20.45 2.96
N ASP A 137 0.92 19.91 4.13
CA ASP A 137 1.90 20.46 5.04
C ASP A 137 3.30 20.33 4.43
N LEU A 138 3.96 21.47 4.24
CA LEU A 138 5.27 21.57 3.63
C LEU A 138 6.32 20.71 4.37
N PHE A 139 6.27 20.68 5.69
CA PHE A 139 7.19 19.87 6.49
C PHE A 139 6.99 18.37 6.24
N ASN A 140 5.75 17.88 6.29
CA ASN A 140 5.46 16.48 6.05
C ASN A 140 5.81 16.09 4.60
N ASN A 141 5.58 16.96 3.63
CA ASN A 141 5.89 16.71 2.22
C ASN A 141 7.42 16.61 2.00
N ILE A 142 8.20 17.51 2.60
CA ILE A 142 9.67 17.48 2.51
C ILE A 142 10.22 16.28 3.28
N ALA A 143 9.67 15.97 4.47
CA ALA A 143 10.09 14.83 5.28
C ALA A 143 9.73 13.49 4.63
N SER A 144 8.74 13.46 3.72
CA SER A 144 8.40 12.29 2.92
C SER A 144 9.35 12.06 1.75
N TYR A 145 10.18 13.05 1.38
CA TYR A 145 11.14 12.91 0.30
C TYR A 145 12.28 11.97 0.67
N LYS A 146 12.58 10.99 -0.19
CA LYS A 146 13.52 9.92 0.11
C LYS A 146 14.62 9.80 -0.91
N PHE A 147 15.86 9.92 -0.43
CA PHE A 147 17.04 9.37 -1.12
C PHE A 147 17.40 7.97 -0.61
N SER A 148 16.92 7.60 0.58
CA SER A 148 17.17 6.32 1.22
C SER A 148 15.97 5.96 2.08
N GLU A 149 15.95 4.74 2.58
CA GLU A 149 14.95 4.32 3.55
C GLU A 149 15.05 5.20 4.80
N MET A 150 14.04 6.01 5.01
CA MET A 150 13.93 6.81 6.22
C MET A 150 12.83 6.24 7.09
N ARG A 151 13.16 6.01 8.35
CA ARG A 151 12.16 5.81 9.40
C ARG A 151 11.62 7.19 9.75
N PHE A 152 10.34 7.37 9.63
CA PHE A 152 9.71 8.63 9.96
C PHE A 152 8.55 8.39 10.91
N ASN A 153 8.60 9.05 12.04
CA ASN A 153 7.54 9.07 13.02
C ASN A 153 6.70 10.33 12.80
N VAL A 154 5.42 10.20 12.47
CA VAL A 154 4.53 11.34 12.28
C VAL A 154 4.54 12.20 13.54
N ARG A 155 5.04 13.44 13.42
CA ARG A 155 5.20 14.35 14.57
C ARG A 155 6.00 13.76 15.73
N GLY A 156 6.89 12.80 15.47
CA GLY A 156 7.68 12.11 16.48
C GLY A 156 6.96 10.98 17.22
N TYR A 157 5.72 10.63 16.83
CA TYR A 157 4.99 9.49 17.39
C TYR A 157 5.30 8.21 16.64
N ASP A 158 5.33 7.09 17.37
CA ASP A 158 5.48 5.77 16.77
C ASP A 158 4.23 5.37 15.98
N SER A 159 4.39 4.43 15.04
CA SER A 159 3.30 3.96 14.16
C SER A 159 2.16 3.29 14.90
N GLN A 160 2.40 2.76 16.09
CA GLN A 160 1.35 2.24 16.94
C GLN A 160 0.27 3.27 17.31
N TYR A 161 0.57 4.56 17.17
CA TYR A 161 -0.37 5.66 17.40
C TYR A 161 -1.10 6.14 16.14
N GLN A 162 -0.84 5.50 15.00
CA GLN A 162 -1.57 5.72 13.76
C GLN A 162 -2.65 4.66 13.62
N ASP A 163 -3.87 5.10 13.30
CA ASP A 163 -4.95 4.19 12.99
C ASP A 163 -5.01 3.93 11.49
N VAL A 164 -4.86 2.67 11.09
CA VAL A 164 -4.95 2.26 9.71
C VAL A 164 -6.13 1.33 9.51
N TYR A 165 -7.01 1.73 8.62
CA TYR A 165 -8.21 1.00 8.25
C TYR A 165 -8.13 0.57 6.79
N MET A 166 -8.80 -0.52 6.47
CA MET A 166 -9.09 -0.92 5.10
C MET A 166 -10.57 -1.22 4.98
N ASN A 167 -11.26 -0.50 4.11
CA ASN A 167 -12.73 -0.57 3.99
C ASN A 167 -13.47 -0.41 5.33
N GLY A 168 -12.96 0.45 6.23
CA GLY A 168 -13.54 0.69 7.54
C GLY A 168 -13.19 -0.34 8.63
N ILE A 169 -12.37 -1.35 8.33
CA ILE A 169 -11.87 -2.34 9.29
C ILE A 169 -10.48 -1.92 9.75
N GLN A 170 -10.26 -1.81 11.05
CA GLN A 170 -8.93 -1.52 11.60
C GLN A 170 -7.99 -2.70 11.38
N LEU A 171 -6.80 -2.43 10.84
CA LEU A 171 -5.78 -3.44 10.54
C LEU A 171 -4.61 -3.42 11.51
N ASN A 172 -4.55 -2.45 12.42
CA ASN A 172 -3.52 -2.43 13.45
C ASN A 172 -3.53 -3.75 14.23
N ASP A 173 -2.35 -4.24 14.56
CA ASP A 173 -2.20 -5.42 15.40
C ASP A 173 -2.79 -5.14 16.80
N ALA A 174 -3.68 -6.02 17.26
CA ALA A 174 -4.43 -5.83 18.50
C ALA A 174 -3.56 -5.87 19.78
N MET A 175 -2.38 -6.49 19.69
CA MET A 175 -1.46 -6.60 20.84
C MET A 175 -0.44 -5.47 20.88
N THR A 176 0.10 -5.10 19.71
CA THR A 176 1.22 -4.16 19.60
C THR A 176 0.79 -2.77 19.15
N GLY A 177 -0.37 -2.64 18.52
CA GLY A 177 -0.84 -1.41 17.90
C GLY A 177 -0.18 -1.08 16.55
N TYR A 178 0.85 -1.81 16.15
CA TYR A 178 1.56 -1.54 14.90
C TYR A 178 0.74 -1.91 13.67
N THR A 179 0.95 -1.15 12.61
CA THR A 179 0.31 -1.41 11.32
C THR A 179 1.13 -2.39 10.50
N PRO A 180 0.57 -3.54 10.11
CA PRO A 180 1.26 -4.52 9.30
C PRO A 180 1.25 -4.14 7.81
N TRP A 181 1.99 -3.09 7.43
CA TRP A 181 2.07 -2.58 6.06
C TRP A 181 2.52 -3.61 5.02
N SER A 182 3.21 -4.66 5.46
CA SER A 182 3.65 -5.76 4.59
C SER A 182 2.49 -6.53 3.97
N LEU A 183 1.30 -6.54 4.58
CA LEU A 183 0.15 -7.32 4.12
C LEU A 183 -0.31 -6.98 2.70
N TRP A 184 -0.17 -5.72 2.29
CA TRP A 184 -0.57 -5.24 0.95
C TRP A 184 0.58 -4.65 0.16
N SER A 185 1.79 -4.96 0.57
CA SER A 185 3.00 -4.47 -0.08
C SER A 185 3.04 -4.88 -1.55
N GLY A 186 3.29 -3.93 -2.44
CA GLY A 186 3.32 -4.14 -3.89
C GLY A 186 1.96 -4.09 -4.60
N LEU A 187 0.87 -3.81 -3.90
CA LEU A 187 -0.49 -3.72 -4.44
C LEU A 187 -0.96 -2.26 -4.63
N ASN A 188 -0.10 -1.39 -5.12
CA ASN A 188 -0.29 0.06 -5.16
C ASN A 188 -1.57 0.50 -5.85
N ASP A 189 -1.91 -0.12 -6.97
CA ASP A 189 -3.13 0.25 -7.69
C ASP A 189 -4.38 -0.12 -6.89
N ALA A 190 -4.34 -1.25 -6.15
CA ALA A 190 -5.45 -1.69 -5.32
C ALA A 190 -5.61 -0.84 -4.06
N THR A 191 -4.50 -0.32 -3.52
CA THR A 191 -4.46 0.46 -2.28
C THR A 191 -4.33 1.96 -2.50
N ARG A 192 -4.50 2.42 -3.74
CA ARG A 192 -4.32 3.82 -4.13
C ARG A 192 -5.33 4.77 -3.50
N ASN A 193 -6.59 4.35 -3.39
CA ASN A 193 -7.65 5.18 -2.83
C ASN A 193 -7.54 5.20 -1.31
N GLN A 194 -7.11 6.34 -0.77
CA GLN A 194 -6.91 6.49 0.67
C GLN A 194 -7.57 7.77 1.16
N GLU A 195 -8.20 7.67 2.30
CA GLU A 195 -8.75 8.78 3.07
C GLU A 195 -7.84 9.02 4.26
N VAL A 196 -7.23 10.18 4.33
CA VAL A 196 -6.23 10.48 5.36
C VAL A 196 -6.65 11.68 6.19
N THR A 197 -6.60 11.52 7.51
CA THR A 197 -6.75 12.62 8.46
C THR A 197 -5.51 12.76 9.32
N SER A 198 -5.16 14.00 9.69
CA SER A 198 -3.98 14.28 10.52
C SER A 198 -4.39 14.60 11.94
N GLY A 199 -3.82 13.89 12.92
CA GLY A 199 -4.09 14.07 14.34
C GLY A 199 -5.47 13.54 14.76
N ILE A 200 -5.94 13.97 15.92
CA ILE A 200 -7.22 13.55 16.50
C ILE A 200 -8.36 14.28 15.78
N VAL A 201 -8.71 13.76 14.63
CA VAL A 201 -9.85 14.23 13.82
C VAL A 201 -10.71 13.01 13.51
N ALA A 202 -11.98 13.15 13.79
CA ALA A 202 -12.93 12.11 13.51
C ALA A 202 -13.03 11.84 11.99
N SER A 203 -12.99 10.57 11.60
CA SER A 203 -13.14 10.12 10.23
C SER A 203 -14.34 9.17 10.12
N ASP A 204 -14.78 8.88 8.91
CA ASP A 204 -15.86 7.91 8.67
C ASP A 204 -15.45 6.47 9.06
N ALA A 205 -14.14 6.21 9.17
CA ALA A 205 -13.60 4.90 9.52
C ALA A 205 -13.39 4.72 11.04
N GLY A 206 -13.14 5.82 11.79
CA GLY A 206 -12.82 5.71 13.22
C GLY A 206 -12.80 7.05 13.94
N LEU A 207 -12.50 7.01 15.24
CA LEU A 207 -12.49 8.18 16.12
C LEU A 207 -11.27 9.09 15.94
N GLY A 208 -10.25 8.59 15.24
CA GLY A 208 -8.98 9.28 15.01
C GLY A 208 -7.91 8.98 16.04
N GLY A 209 -6.71 8.70 15.57
CA GLY A 209 -5.51 8.49 16.37
C GLY A 209 -4.65 9.74 16.51
N ILE A 210 -3.78 9.80 17.49
CA ILE A 210 -2.83 10.91 17.71
C ILE A 210 -1.93 11.09 16.47
N GLY A 211 -1.49 9.99 15.88
CA GLY A 211 -0.68 9.95 14.66
C GLY A 211 -1.46 10.16 13.35
N GLY A 212 -2.78 10.33 13.45
CA GLY A 212 -3.68 10.42 12.30
C GLY A 212 -4.35 9.09 11.95
N THR A 213 -5.26 9.15 10.97
CA THR A 213 -6.02 7.99 10.50
C THR A 213 -5.86 7.86 8.99
N THR A 214 -5.62 6.65 8.51
CA THR A 214 -5.62 6.31 7.10
C THR A 214 -6.65 5.22 6.85
N ASN A 215 -7.61 5.45 5.97
CA ASN A 215 -8.55 4.43 5.49
C ASN A 215 -8.28 4.12 4.02
N ILE A 216 -7.86 2.89 3.75
CA ILE A 216 -7.60 2.38 2.40
C ILE A 216 -8.91 1.83 1.84
N VAL A 217 -9.37 2.38 0.73
CA VAL A 217 -10.62 1.97 0.10
C VAL A 217 -10.31 1.08 -1.11
N THR A 218 -10.66 -0.20 -1.01
CA THR A 218 -10.37 -1.20 -2.05
C THR A 218 -11.60 -1.65 -2.84
N SER A 219 -12.70 -0.88 -2.76
CA SER A 219 -13.93 -1.17 -3.50
C SER A 219 -13.71 -1.12 -5.01
N PRO A 220 -14.06 -2.18 -5.78
CA PRO A 220 -13.83 -2.22 -7.23
C PRO A 220 -14.56 -1.16 -8.02
N SER A 221 -15.76 -0.77 -7.58
CA SER A 221 -16.54 0.32 -8.21
C SER A 221 -15.86 1.67 -8.09
N GLN A 222 -14.89 1.74 -7.16
CA GLN A 222 -14.12 2.93 -6.88
C GLN A 222 -12.76 2.94 -7.56
N MET A 223 -12.34 1.86 -8.14
CA MET A 223 -11.09 1.78 -8.86
C MET A 223 -11.24 2.36 -10.28
N ARG A 224 -10.16 2.96 -10.77
CA ARG A 224 -10.12 3.43 -12.15
C ARG A 224 -10.29 2.26 -13.11
N GLN A 225 -11.31 2.33 -13.96
CA GLN A 225 -11.61 1.31 -14.96
C GLN A 225 -10.46 1.10 -15.96
N GLY A 226 -10.24 -0.14 -16.35
CA GLY A 226 -9.32 -0.53 -17.40
C GLY A 226 -8.20 -1.44 -16.93
N LEU A 227 -7.33 -1.81 -17.87
CA LEU A 227 -6.12 -2.58 -17.64
C LEU A 227 -4.93 -1.63 -17.48
N ARG A 228 -4.15 -1.86 -16.45
CA ARG A 228 -2.88 -1.15 -16.20
C ARG A 228 -1.77 -2.15 -16.02
N ALA A 229 -0.63 -1.87 -16.60
CA ALA A 229 0.60 -2.62 -16.41
C ALA A 229 1.71 -1.63 -16.03
N SER A 230 2.53 -2.00 -15.06
CA SER A 230 3.64 -1.19 -14.57
C SER A 230 4.89 -2.06 -14.49
N LEU A 231 5.98 -1.56 -15.05
CA LEU A 231 7.32 -2.14 -14.94
C LEU A 231 8.24 -1.09 -14.33
N VAL A 232 8.92 -1.44 -13.27
CA VAL A 232 9.86 -0.55 -12.59
C VAL A 232 11.20 -1.26 -12.43
N ASN A 233 12.27 -0.55 -12.76
CA ASN A 233 13.64 -0.97 -12.47
C ASN A 233 14.27 0.07 -11.54
N GLY A 234 14.80 -0.37 -10.43
CA GLY A 234 15.40 0.47 -9.40
C GLY A 234 16.67 -0.14 -8.83
N ASN A 235 17.31 0.56 -7.92
CA ASN A 235 18.49 0.08 -7.19
C ASN A 235 18.28 0.05 -5.66
N SER A 236 17.05 -0.09 -5.23
CA SER A 236 16.67 -0.25 -3.83
C SER A 236 16.83 -1.72 -3.40
N MET A 237 16.03 -2.20 -2.46
CA MET A 237 16.05 -3.61 -2.00
C MET A 237 15.69 -4.59 -3.11
N TYR A 238 14.82 -4.19 -4.03
CA TYR A 238 14.54 -4.95 -5.25
C TYR A 238 14.97 -4.15 -6.48
N ARG A 239 15.34 -4.86 -7.53
CA ARG A 239 15.75 -4.26 -8.81
C ARG A 239 14.62 -4.21 -9.81
N PHE A 240 13.72 -5.16 -9.75
CA PHE A 240 12.65 -5.30 -10.70
C PHE A 240 11.31 -5.41 -10.00
N ARG A 241 10.34 -4.66 -10.48
CA ARG A 241 8.91 -4.78 -10.13
C ARG A 241 8.08 -4.85 -11.38
N ALA A 242 7.16 -5.82 -11.43
CA ALA A 242 6.09 -5.85 -12.40
C ALA A 242 4.76 -5.89 -11.67
N MET A 243 3.78 -5.14 -12.14
CA MET A 243 2.42 -5.16 -11.62
C MET A 243 1.44 -5.06 -12.78
N VAL A 244 0.36 -5.84 -12.70
CA VAL A 244 -0.77 -5.78 -13.63
C VAL A 244 -2.05 -5.70 -12.81
N THR A 245 -2.87 -4.71 -13.14
CA THR A 245 -4.15 -4.46 -12.47
C THR A 245 -5.25 -4.30 -13.52
N TYR A 246 -6.36 -4.99 -13.32
CA TYR A 246 -7.57 -4.81 -14.09
C TYR A 246 -8.73 -4.42 -13.17
N ALA A 247 -9.50 -3.43 -13.55
CA ALA A 247 -10.73 -3.04 -12.88
C ALA A 247 -11.85 -2.84 -13.91
N SER A 248 -13.00 -3.46 -13.66
CA SER A 248 -14.16 -3.37 -14.56
C SER A 248 -14.84 -2.01 -14.51
N GLY A 249 -14.62 -1.24 -13.43
CA GLY A 249 -15.51 -0.14 -13.09
C GLY A 249 -16.90 -0.63 -12.70
N HIS A 250 -17.81 0.29 -12.49
CA HIS A 250 -19.22 -0.03 -12.24
C HIS A 250 -19.93 -0.41 -13.57
N GLN A 251 -20.56 -1.57 -13.61
CA GLN A 251 -21.29 -2.06 -14.77
C GLN A 251 -22.80 -1.85 -14.61
N ASP A 252 -23.54 -1.73 -15.70
CA ASP A 252 -25.00 -1.50 -15.72
C ASP A 252 -25.78 -2.58 -14.96
N ASN A 253 -25.25 -3.80 -14.92
CA ASN A 253 -25.84 -4.91 -14.17
C ASN A 253 -25.54 -4.85 -12.67
N GLY A 254 -24.88 -3.79 -12.19
CA GLY A 254 -24.51 -3.55 -10.79
C GLY A 254 -23.31 -4.35 -10.28
N TRP A 255 -22.61 -5.09 -11.14
CA TRP A 255 -21.36 -5.73 -10.77
C TRP A 255 -20.15 -4.83 -10.97
N SER A 256 -19.16 -4.99 -10.09
CA SER A 256 -17.83 -4.42 -10.23
C SER A 256 -16.81 -5.44 -9.75
N TYR A 257 -15.69 -5.59 -10.45
CA TYR A 257 -14.61 -6.48 -10.04
C TYR A 257 -13.25 -5.91 -10.39
N ALA A 258 -12.28 -6.23 -9.58
CA ALA A 258 -10.90 -5.81 -9.78
C ALA A 258 -9.93 -6.90 -9.35
N PHE A 259 -8.83 -7.02 -10.09
CA PHE A 259 -7.76 -7.97 -9.85
C PHE A 259 -6.43 -7.26 -10.00
N SER A 260 -5.49 -7.54 -9.11
CA SER A 260 -4.12 -7.05 -9.23
C SER A 260 -3.14 -8.15 -8.84
N VAL A 261 -2.08 -8.27 -9.62
CA VAL A 261 -0.95 -9.13 -9.30
C VAL A 261 0.33 -8.36 -9.46
N SER A 262 1.28 -8.57 -8.57
CA SER A 262 2.58 -7.94 -8.65
C SER A 262 3.70 -8.89 -8.26
N THR A 263 4.89 -8.63 -8.75
CA THR A 263 6.12 -9.28 -8.30
C THR A 263 7.21 -8.23 -8.10
N ARG A 264 8.02 -8.41 -7.07
CA ARG A 264 9.19 -7.60 -6.78
C ARG A 264 10.36 -8.54 -6.57
N GLN A 265 11.38 -8.38 -7.37
CA GLN A 265 12.53 -9.28 -7.39
C GLN A 265 13.82 -8.50 -7.23
N GLY A 266 14.65 -8.91 -6.27
CA GLY A 266 15.93 -8.31 -6.00
C GLY A 266 16.94 -9.37 -5.55
N GLY A 267 17.68 -9.92 -6.51
CA GLY A 267 18.84 -10.75 -6.18
C GLY A 267 20.06 -9.85 -5.97
N ASN A 268 20.79 -10.01 -4.87
CA ASN A 268 22.01 -9.27 -4.56
C ASN A 268 21.86 -7.75 -4.78
N SER A 269 21.26 -7.08 -3.84
CA SER A 269 21.26 -5.63 -3.77
C SER A 269 22.70 -5.10 -3.60
N TYR A 270 22.92 -3.80 -3.41
CA TYR A 270 24.21 -3.23 -3.06
C TYR A 270 24.83 -3.83 -1.79
N VAL A 271 24.03 -4.48 -0.93
CA VAL A 271 24.47 -5.27 0.20
C VAL A 271 24.50 -6.74 -0.19
N ASN A 272 25.69 -7.35 -0.13
CA ASN A 272 25.86 -8.74 -0.50
C ASN A 272 25.07 -9.69 0.41
N GLY A 273 24.51 -10.73 -0.20
CA GLY A 273 23.72 -11.74 0.51
C GLY A 273 22.30 -11.31 0.84
N VAL A 274 21.95 -10.06 0.62
CA VAL A 274 20.57 -9.57 0.74
C VAL A 274 19.84 -9.77 -0.59
N TYR A 275 18.73 -10.48 -0.54
CA TYR A 275 17.83 -10.68 -1.67
C TYR A 275 16.40 -10.37 -1.25
N TYR A 276 15.53 -10.15 -2.21
CA TYR A 276 14.13 -9.82 -1.99
C TYR A 276 13.28 -10.49 -3.06
N ASN A 277 12.39 -11.38 -2.64
CA ASN A 277 11.42 -12.07 -3.48
C ASN A 277 10.05 -11.82 -2.88
N ALA A 278 9.22 -11.06 -3.57
CA ALA A 278 7.88 -10.80 -3.10
C ALA A 278 6.88 -10.88 -4.24
N PHE A 279 5.71 -11.36 -3.90
CA PHE A 279 4.53 -11.34 -4.76
C PHE A 279 3.44 -10.54 -4.06
N GLY A 280 2.50 -10.04 -4.83
CA GLY A 280 1.28 -9.44 -4.31
C GLY A 280 0.12 -9.92 -5.14
N TYR A 281 -0.99 -10.21 -4.49
CA TYR A 281 -2.25 -10.57 -5.16
C TYR A 281 -3.42 -9.87 -4.49
N PHE A 282 -4.35 -9.44 -5.31
CA PHE A 282 -5.57 -8.77 -4.89
C PHE A 282 -6.70 -9.21 -5.80
N ALA A 283 -7.84 -9.50 -5.21
CA ALA A 283 -9.09 -9.77 -5.92
C ALA A 283 -10.24 -9.15 -5.14
N ALA A 284 -11.07 -8.38 -5.81
CA ALA A 284 -12.27 -7.83 -5.20
C ALA A 284 -13.46 -7.92 -6.17
N VAL A 285 -14.60 -8.27 -5.62
CA VAL A 285 -15.88 -8.33 -6.35
C VAL A 285 -16.92 -7.59 -5.53
N GLU A 286 -17.66 -6.73 -6.18
CA GLU A 286 -18.74 -5.93 -5.56
C GLU A 286 -20.01 -6.11 -6.37
N LYS A 287 -21.13 -6.23 -5.66
CA LYS A 287 -22.47 -6.25 -6.25
C LYS A 287 -23.32 -5.16 -5.61
N GLN A 288 -23.84 -4.29 -6.42
CA GLN A 288 -24.89 -3.34 -6.04
C GLN A 288 -26.26 -3.93 -6.33
N PHE A 289 -27.10 -3.95 -5.30
CA PHE A 289 -28.50 -4.37 -5.38
C PHE A 289 -29.41 -3.13 -5.30
N GLY A 290 -30.02 -2.77 -6.43
CA GLY A 290 -30.75 -1.50 -6.53
C GLY A 290 -29.83 -0.30 -6.28
N GLN A 291 -30.37 0.74 -5.67
CA GLN A 291 -29.62 1.99 -5.43
C GLN A 291 -29.03 2.10 -4.02
N ARG A 292 -29.40 1.20 -3.12
CA ARG A 292 -29.15 1.38 -1.68
C ARG A 292 -28.27 0.32 -1.04
N HIS A 293 -28.06 -0.81 -1.69
CA HIS A 293 -27.34 -1.94 -1.08
C HIS A 293 -26.12 -2.29 -1.90
N ARG A 294 -24.98 -2.44 -1.25
CA ARG A 294 -23.74 -2.91 -1.86
C ARG A 294 -23.11 -3.99 -0.98
N LEU A 295 -22.66 -5.05 -1.61
CA LEU A 295 -21.95 -6.15 -0.99
C LEU A 295 -20.62 -6.32 -1.72
N ALA A 296 -19.51 -6.28 -1.01
CA ALA A 296 -18.17 -6.44 -1.56
C ALA A 296 -17.39 -7.53 -0.82
N LEU A 297 -16.74 -8.39 -1.58
CA LEU A 297 -15.79 -9.37 -1.07
C LEU A 297 -14.40 -8.98 -1.59
N THR A 298 -13.44 -8.87 -0.70
CA THR A 298 -12.04 -8.54 -1.00
C THR A 298 -11.11 -9.59 -0.44
N LEU A 299 -10.15 -10.02 -1.25
CA LEU A 299 -9.06 -10.92 -0.89
C LEU A 299 -7.74 -10.25 -1.27
N LEU A 300 -6.77 -10.22 -0.37
CA LEU A 300 -5.43 -9.74 -0.67
C LEU A 300 -4.36 -10.47 0.14
N GLY A 301 -3.12 -10.42 -0.36
CA GLY A 301 -1.96 -10.93 0.34
C GLY A 301 -0.68 -10.57 -0.40
N ALA A 302 0.42 -10.52 0.33
CA ALA A 302 1.73 -10.15 -0.21
C ALA A 302 2.84 -11.03 0.38
N PRO A 303 2.91 -12.32 -0.04
CA PRO A 303 3.99 -13.20 0.40
C PRO A 303 5.35 -12.60 0.06
N THR A 304 6.22 -12.57 1.06
CA THR A 304 7.56 -11.99 0.94
C THR A 304 8.59 -12.92 1.56
N GLU A 305 9.66 -13.18 0.82
CA GLU A 305 10.86 -13.84 1.30
C GLU A 305 12.07 -12.93 1.06
N ARG A 306 12.89 -12.72 2.09
CA ARG A 306 14.09 -11.89 1.95
C ARG A 306 15.24 -12.39 2.82
N GLY A 307 16.46 -12.23 2.30
CA GLY A 307 17.66 -12.38 3.09
C GLY A 307 17.94 -11.12 3.90
N ALA A 308 18.16 -11.26 5.20
CA ALA A 308 18.36 -10.14 6.08
C ALA A 308 19.80 -9.58 6.03
N GLN A 309 19.92 -8.30 6.27
CA GLN A 309 21.17 -7.61 6.58
C GLN A 309 21.33 -7.53 8.10
N GLN A 310 22.57 -7.65 8.56
CA GLN A 310 22.92 -7.39 9.96
C GLN A 310 24.04 -6.37 10.04
N ALA A 311 23.97 -5.49 11.03
CA ALA A 311 25.06 -4.59 11.35
C ALA A 311 26.25 -5.39 11.90
N ALA A 312 27.45 -4.99 11.51
CA ALA A 312 28.71 -5.53 12.02
C ALA A 312 29.39 -4.48 12.94
N THR A 313 30.50 -4.87 13.58
CA THR A 313 31.33 -3.91 14.33
C THR A 313 32.04 -2.94 13.40
N GLN A 314 32.41 -1.76 13.89
CA GLN A 314 33.20 -0.79 13.13
C GLN A 314 34.53 -1.42 12.67
N GLU A 315 35.17 -2.22 13.51
CA GLU A 315 36.38 -2.95 13.15
C GLU A 315 36.19 -3.84 11.93
N ALA A 316 35.06 -4.57 11.85
CA ALA A 316 34.76 -5.41 10.68
C ALA A 316 34.56 -4.58 9.41
N TYR A 317 33.87 -3.43 9.50
CA TYR A 317 33.73 -2.51 8.38
C TYR A 317 35.08 -1.94 7.92
N ASP A 318 35.95 -1.56 8.85
CA ASP A 318 37.28 -1.01 8.55
C ASP A 318 38.18 -2.08 7.89
N LEU A 319 38.12 -3.32 8.37
CA LEU A 319 38.86 -4.45 7.80
C LEU A 319 38.39 -4.80 6.39
N VAL A 320 37.08 -4.69 6.13
CA VAL A 320 36.51 -4.93 4.81
C VAL A 320 36.73 -3.73 3.87
N GLY A 321 36.87 -2.52 4.42
CA GLY A 321 36.94 -1.27 3.68
C GLY A 321 35.60 -0.87 3.06
N ASN A 322 34.47 -1.37 3.60
CA ASN A 322 33.15 -1.12 3.05
C ASN A 322 32.05 -1.24 4.12
N ASN A 323 31.27 -0.19 4.28
CA ASN A 323 30.14 -0.14 5.22
C ASN A 323 28.90 -0.94 4.77
N TYR A 324 28.92 -1.54 3.58
CA TYR A 324 27.88 -2.47 3.09
C TYR A 324 28.19 -3.93 3.39
N TYR A 325 29.19 -4.20 4.24
CA TYR A 325 29.48 -5.55 4.69
C TYR A 325 28.29 -6.12 5.46
N ASN A 326 27.91 -7.36 5.12
CA ASN A 326 26.85 -8.11 5.78
C ASN A 326 27.41 -9.46 6.25
N PRO A 327 27.44 -9.73 7.56
CA PRO A 327 27.96 -11.00 8.09
C PRO A 327 26.98 -12.17 7.94
N ASN A 328 25.72 -11.94 7.58
CA ASN A 328 24.67 -12.98 7.62
C ASN A 328 24.69 -13.98 6.46
N TRP A 329 25.65 -13.94 5.57
CA TRP A 329 25.65 -14.82 4.43
C TRP A 329 26.99 -15.50 4.19
N GLY A 330 26.96 -16.58 3.45
CA GLY A 330 28.13 -17.28 3.00
C GLY A 330 27.87 -18.11 1.74
N TRP A 331 28.90 -18.86 1.32
CA TRP A 331 28.84 -19.73 0.16
C TRP A 331 28.42 -21.14 0.55
N GLN A 332 27.47 -21.70 -0.20
CA GLN A 332 27.12 -23.12 -0.17
C GLN A 332 27.04 -23.62 -1.62
N ASP A 333 27.81 -24.62 -1.97
CA ASP A 333 27.84 -25.19 -3.33
C ASP A 333 27.95 -24.11 -4.42
N GLY A 334 28.80 -23.10 -4.19
CA GLY A 334 29.01 -21.98 -5.10
C GLY A 334 27.86 -20.97 -5.17
N LYS A 335 26.81 -21.10 -4.36
CA LYS A 335 25.68 -20.16 -4.27
C LYS A 335 25.74 -19.38 -2.98
N LYS A 336 25.29 -18.13 -3.03
CA LYS A 336 25.12 -17.30 -1.83
C LYS A 336 23.90 -17.78 -1.04
N ARG A 337 24.10 -18.06 0.25
CA ARG A 337 23.04 -18.41 1.19
C ARG A 337 23.08 -17.46 2.38
N ASN A 338 21.93 -16.86 2.70
CA ASN A 338 21.78 -16.04 3.89
C ASN A 338 21.38 -16.93 5.08
N ALA A 339 21.95 -16.68 6.26
CA ALA A 339 21.64 -17.42 7.48
C ALA A 339 20.34 -16.96 8.12
N ARG A 340 19.92 -15.73 7.83
CA ARG A 340 18.70 -15.14 8.36
C ARG A 340 17.77 -14.76 7.21
N VAL A 341 16.76 -15.58 6.99
CA VAL A 341 15.75 -15.39 5.96
C VAL A 341 14.44 -15.03 6.65
N ARG A 342 13.78 -13.96 6.21
CA ARG A 342 12.44 -13.61 6.66
C ARG A 342 11.41 -14.10 5.67
N ASN A 343 10.36 -14.72 6.21
CA ASN A 343 9.19 -15.16 5.47
C ASN A 343 7.95 -14.56 6.11
N ASN A 344 7.13 -13.94 5.28
CA ASN A 344 5.91 -13.30 5.72
C ASN A 344 4.79 -13.61 4.72
N HIS A 345 3.69 -14.16 5.19
CA HIS A 345 2.48 -14.32 4.39
C HIS A 345 1.25 -14.38 5.28
N GLU A 346 0.52 -13.30 5.34
CA GLU A 346 -0.72 -13.16 6.12
C GLU A 346 -1.84 -12.66 5.22
N PRO A 347 -2.54 -13.53 4.48
CA PRO A 347 -3.67 -13.14 3.66
C PRO A 347 -4.82 -12.56 4.48
N VAL A 348 -5.55 -11.63 3.86
CA VAL A 348 -6.73 -10.99 4.44
C VAL A 348 -7.91 -11.19 3.52
N VAL A 349 -9.02 -11.65 4.10
CA VAL A 349 -10.33 -11.75 3.44
C VAL A 349 -11.28 -10.79 4.14
N MET A 350 -11.98 -9.95 3.38
CA MET A 350 -12.94 -8.98 3.92
C MET A 350 -14.27 -9.09 3.20
N LEU A 351 -15.34 -9.00 3.97
CA LEU A 351 -16.71 -8.88 3.46
C LEU A 351 -17.31 -7.59 3.98
N ASN A 352 -17.71 -6.71 3.08
CA ASN A 352 -18.29 -5.41 3.39
C ASN A 352 -19.71 -5.34 2.84
N TYR A 353 -20.64 -4.88 3.67
CA TYR A 353 -22.00 -4.59 3.27
C TYR A 353 -22.34 -3.15 3.61
N THR A 354 -22.77 -2.38 2.62
CA THR A 354 -23.20 -1.00 2.76
C THR A 354 -24.69 -0.89 2.49
N PHE A 355 -25.41 -0.22 3.39
CA PHE A 355 -26.80 0.09 3.23
C PHE A 355 -27.03 1.61 3.33
N ASP A 356 -27.32 2.24 2.21
CA ASP A 356 -27.74 3.64 2.15
C ASP A 356 -29.22 3.73 2.56
N ILE A 357 -29.48 3.85 3.86
CA ILE A 357 -30.85 3.90 4.45
C ILE A 357 -31.62 5.09 3.86
N SER A 358 -30.95 6.22 3.70
CA SER A 358 -31.46 7.43 3.06
C SER A 358 -30.27 8.23 2.49
N ASP A 359 -30.56 9.32 1.76
CA ASP A 359 -29.51 10.23 1.27
C ASP A 359 -28.64 10.85 2.39
N ARG A 360 -29.08 10.72 3.64
CA ARG A 360 -28.42 11.28 4.82
C ARG A 360 -27.98 10.25 5.84
N SER A 361 -28.38 9.00 5.69
CA SER A 361 -28.09 7.94 6.66
C SER A 361 -27.50 6.74 5.96
N LYS A 362 -26.41 6.23 6.48
CA LYS A 362 -25.67 5.08 5.95
C LYS A 362 -25.31 4.12 7.07
N LEU A 363 -25.42 2.84 6.80
CA LEU A 363 -24.95 1.76 7.64
C LEU A 363 -23.91 0.94 6.86
N ASP A 364 -22.72 0.80 7.41
CA ASP A 364 -21.66 -0.05 6.90
C ASP A 364 -21.41 -1.19 7.88
N LEU A 365 -21.55 -2.42 7.43
CA LEU A 365 -21.18 -3.62 8.16
C LEU A 365 -19.98 -4.26 7.47
N ALA A 366 -18.98 -4.61 8.24
CA ALA A 366 -17.76 -5.19 7.72
C ALA A 366 -17.23 -6.30 8.61
N THR A 367 -16.71 -7.37 8.02
CA THR A 367 -15.98 -8.40 8.74
C THR A 367 -14.73 -8.78 7.98
N SER A 368 -13.67 -9.10 8.69
CA SER A 368 -12.41 -9.57 8.11
C SER A 368 -11.84 -10.75 8.86
N LEU A 369 -11.15 -11.59 8.10
CA LEU A 369 -10.33 -12.68 8.61
C LEU A 369 -8.90 -12.47 8.07
N ARG A 370 -7.92 -12.32 8.96
CA ARG A 370 -6.49 -12.35 8.67
C ARG A 370 -5.91 -13.61 9.30
N PHE A 371 -5.13 -14.36 8.54
CA PHE A 371 -4.48 -15.56 9.04
C PHE A 371 -3.13 -15.73 8.34
N GLY A 372 -2.23 -16.46 8.96
CA GLY A 372 -0.94 -16.73 8.36
C GLY A 372 0.23 -16.63 9.31
N MET A 373 1.40 -16.38 8.77
CA MET A 373 2.66 -16.49 9.47
C MET A 373 3.60 -15.34 9.11
N ASN A 374 4.27 -14.82 10.14
CA ASN A 374 5.42 -13.93 10.01
C ASN A 374 6.59 -14.54 10.77
N GLY A 375 7.70 -14.81 10.10
CA GLY A 375 8.80 -15.49 10.72
C GLY A 375 10.16 -15.20 10.10
N TYR A 376 11.19 -15.65 10.80
CA TYR A 376 12.57 -15.58 10.32
C TYR A 376 13.36 -16.81 10.71
N SER A 377 14.32 -17.18 9.85
CA SER A 377 15.29 -18.20 10.19
C SER A 377 16.45 -17.62 11.01
N ALA A 378 17.00 -18.42 11.87
CA ALA A 378 18.22 -18.12 12.61
C ALA A 378 19.11 -19.34 12.67
N LEU A 379 20.42 -19.10 12.67
CA LEU A 379 21.39 -20.16 12.90
C LEU A 379 21.59 -20.30 14.42
N THR A 380 21.43 -21.51 14.91
CA THR A 380 21.74 -21.88 16.29
C THR A 380 22.82 -22.97 16.31
N TRP A 381 23.61 -23.01 17.38
CA TRP A 381 24.70 -24.00 17.52
C TRP A 381 24.92 -24.40 18.96
N GLN A 382 25.36 -25.64 19.13
CA GLN A 382 25.70 -26.20 20.44
C GLN A 382 27.03 -26.96 20.30
N ASN A 383 27.88 -26.85 21.31
CA ASN A 383 29.18 -27.59 21.39
C ASN A 383 30.10 -27.39 20.16
N GLY A 384 29.91 -26.30 19.42
CA GLY A 384 30.71 -25.94 18.25
C GLY A 384 31.23 -24.50 18.34
N PRO A 385 32.25 -24.15 17.55
CA PRO A 385 32.73 -22.80 17.44
C PRO A 385 31.56 -21.87 16.91
N ASP A 386 31.60 -20.62 17.33
CA ASP A 386 30.65 -19.63 16.81
C ASP A 386 30.79 -19.51 15.28
N PRO A 387 29.75 -19.76 14.50
CA PRO A 387 29.86 -19.77 13.04
C PRO A 387 29.83 -18.35 12.42
N ARG A 388 29.55 -17.34 13.22
CA ARG A 388 29.46 -15.95 12.70
C ARG A 388 30.83 -15.43 12.34
N PRO A 389 31.03 -14.94 11.13
CA PRO A 389 32.34 -14.46 10.70
C PRO A 389 32.83 -13.27 11.52
N ASP A 390 31.93 -12.39 11.97
CA ASP A 390 32.22 -11.19 12.77
C ASP A 390 32.19 -11.43 14.29
N TYR A 391 32.24 -12.69 14.73
CA TYR A 391 32.34 -12.97 16.16
C TYR A 391 33.63 -12.37 16.72
N TYR A 392 33.52 -11.64 17.83
CA TYR A 392 34.60 -10.81 18.37
C TYR A 392 35.93 -11.54 18.55
N ARG A 393 35.92 -12.88 18.86
CA ARG A 393 37.12 -13.66 19.02
C ARG A 393 37.88 -13.97 17.70
N TYR A 394 37.25 -13.69 16.57
CA TYR A 394 37.86 -13.83 15.25
C TYR A 394 38.41 -12.52 14.70
N LEU A 395 38.28 -11.42 15.46
CA LEU A 395 38.75 -10.10 15.05
C LEU A 395 40.15 -9.80 15.58
N PRO A 396 40.97 -9.04 14.87
CA PRO A 396 42.33 -8.64 15.29
C PRO A 396 42.40 -8.04 16.69
N SER A 397 41.42 -7.23 17.08
CA SER A 397 41.38 -6.57 18.39
C SER A 397 41.41 -7.59 19.55
N TYR A 398 40.75 -8.71 19.41
CA TYR A 398 40.77 -9.78 20.44
C TYR A 398 42.16 -10.33 20.68
N PHE A 399 42.90 -10.63 19.59
CA PHE A 399 44.28 -11.10 19.68
C PHE A 399 45.22 -10.06 20.30
N ALA A 400 45.01 -8.76 19.99
CA ALA A 400 45.77 -7.67 20.56
C ALA A 400 45.51 -7.52 22.07
N LEU A 401 44.31 -7.73 22.55
CA LEU A 401 43.95 -7.71 23.98
C LEU A 401 44.68 -8.87 24.72
N ASP A 402 44.82 -10.00 24.13
CA ASP A 402 45.61 -11.16 24.64
C ASP A 402 47.11 -10.95 24.50
N LYS A 403 47.58 -9.79 24.10
CA LYS A 403 49.01 -9.47 23.84
C LYS A 403 49.62 -10.29 22.73
N ASN A 404 48.81 -10.95 21.91
CA ASN A 404 49.27 -11.71 20.74
C ASN A 404 49.30 -10.80 19.49
N MET A 405 50.28 -9.92 19.43
CA MET A 405 50.39 -8.94 18.34
C MET A 405 50.63 -9.60 16.97
N LEU A 406 51.34 -10.74 16.95
CA LEU A 406 51.56 -11.48 15.72
C LEU A 406 50.26 -12.10 15.20
N GLY A 407 49.46 -12.68 16.09
CA GLY A 407 48.12 -13.19 15.77
C GLY A 407 47.19 -12.10 15.27
N ALA A 408 47.21 -10.92 15.92
CA ALA A 408 46.45 -9.77 15.48
C ALA A 408 46.79 -9.32 14.05
N ALA A 409 48.10 -9.23 13.76
CA ALA A 409 48.59 -8.86 12.43
C ALA A 409 48.19 -9.88 11.35
N TRP A 410 48.33 -11.17 11.65
CA TRP A 410 47.90 -12.24 10.74
C TRP A 410 46.37 -12.18 10.50
N GLN A 411 45.59 -12.02 11.53
CA GLN A 411 44.15 -11.95 11.43
C GLN A 411 43.69 -10.73 10.62
N GLN A 412 44.36 -9.59 10.78
CA GLN A 412 44.12 -8.40 9.98
C GLN A 412 44.38 -8.67 8.49
N VAL A 413 45.48 -9.29 8.14
CA VAL A 413 45.80 -9.63 6.74
C VAL A 413 44.75 -10.61 6.16
N TYR A 414 44.38 -11.64 6.92
CA TYR A 414 43.36 -12.59 6.48
C TYR A 414 42.02 -11.94 6.23
N TRP A 415 41.59 -11.05 7.11
CA TRP A 415 40.37 -10.28 6.91
C TRP A 415 40.47 -9.37 5.70
N GLN A 416 41.52 -8.58 5.56
CA GLN A 416 41.70 -7.68 4.43
C GLN A 416 41.75 -8.41 3.09
N ALA A 417 42.40 -9.52 3.04
CA ALA A 417 42.48 -10.36 1.85
C ALA A 417 41.25 -11.25 1.60
N ASN A 418 40.31 -11.31 2.55
CA ASN A 418 39.24 -12.31 2.55
C ASN A 418 39.74 -13.72 2.33
N TYR A 419 40.86 -14.07 2.99
CA TYR A 419 41.49 -15.34 2.84
C TYR A 419 40.55 -16.50 3.25
N GLN A 420 40.39 -17.49 2.39
CA GLN A 420 39.46 -18.61 2.58
C GLN A 420 38.01 -18.18 2.92
N ASN A 421 37.58 -17.04 2.41
CA ASN A 421 36.24 -16.50 2.66
C ASN A 421 35.92 -16.22 4.14
N ILE A 422 36.93 -15.90 4.95
CA ILE A 422 36.80 -15.68 6.40
C ILE A 422 35.69 -14.65 6.79
N ARG A 423 35.33 -13.78 5.85
CA ARG A 423 34.25 -12.73 6.05
C ARG A 423 32.85 -13.29 5.93
N HIS A 424 32.71 -14.59 5.65
CA HIS A 424 31.41 -15.19 5.32
C HIS A 424 31.22 -16.50 6.09
N PHE A 425 29.92 -16.89 6.25
CA PHE A 425 29.62 -18.22 6.79
C PHE A 425 30.23 -19.33 5.93
N ASP A 426 30.86 -20.26 6.57
CA ASP A 426 31.37 -21.50 5.93
C ASP A 426 30.30 -22.58 6.11
N TRP A 427 29.31 -22.59 5.23
CA TRP A 427 28.22 -23.56 5.26
C TRP A 427 28.71 -24.97 5.07
N ASP A 428 29.67 -25.18 4.18
CA ASP A 428 30.20 -26.51 3.87
C ASP A 428 30.89 -27.08 5.07
N LYS A 429 31.69 -26.30 5.79
CA LYS A 429 32.30 -26.69 7.03
C LYS A 429 31.30 -27.04 8.13
N MET A 430 30.24 -26.26 8.28
CA MET A 430 29.16 -26.54 9.24
C MET A 430 28.48 -27.87 8.92
N TYR A 431 28.19 -28.15 7.65
CA TYR A 431 27.63 -29.43 7.22
C TYR A 431 28.60 -30.58 7.47
N GLN A 432 29.89 -30.42 7.17
CA GLN A 432 30.93 -31.42 7.44
C GLN A 432 31.05 -31.72 8.94
N THR A 433 31.05 -30.68 9.77
CA THR A 433 31.06 -30.81 11.22
C THR A 433 29.87 -31.62 11.72
N ASN A 434 28.67 -31.31 11.28
CA ASN A 434 27.48 -32.07 11.65
C ASN A 434 27.52 -33.52 11.18
N TYR A 435 28.19 -33.81 10.03
CA TYR A 435 28.26 -35.13 9.47
C TYR A 435 29.33 -36.02 10.15
N ILE A 436 30.48 -35.44 10.51
CA ILE A 436 31.62 -36.15 11.04
C ILE A 436 31.48 -36.47 12.53
N GLN A 437 30.58 -35.81 13.21
CA GLN A 437 30.54 -35.83 14.65
C GLN A 437 30.09 -37.16 15.23
N ASN A 438 31.05 -37.82 15.95
CA ASN A 438 30.84 -38.82 16.98
C ASN A 438 31.66 -38.35 18.18
N ASP A 439 31.10 -37.56 19.08
CA ASP A 439 31.78 -37.21 20.32
C ASP A 439 31.43 -38.26 21.40
N PRO A 440 32.40 -39.03 21.91
CA PRO A 440 32.15 -40.03 22.95
C PRO A 440 31.59 -39.45 24.24
N VAL A 441 31.85 -38.16 24.53
CA VAL A 441 31.31 -37.44 25.69
C VAL A 441 29.83 -37.18 25.51
N ASP A 442 29.44 -36.78 24.33
CA ASP A 442 28.02 -36.53 23.99
C ASP A 442 27.22 -37.86 23.98
N GLU A 443 27.82 -38.96 23.48
CA GLU A 443 27.21 -40.29 23.54
C GLU A 443 26.98 -40.75 24.97
N ALA A 444 27.96 -40.52 25.86
CA ALA A 444 27.84 -40.87 27.28
C ALA A 444 26.75 -40.05 28.00
N GLN A 445 26.59 -38.80 27.65
CA GLN A 445 25.65 -37.89 28.31
C GLN A 445 24.19 -38.03 27.80
N TYR A 446 24.03 -38.31 26.52
CA TYR A 446 22.72 -38.20 25.86
C TYR A 446 22.30 -39.47 25.09
N GLY A 447 23.09 -40.51 25.11
CA GLY A 447 22.84 -41.76 24.41
C GLY A 447 23.40 -41.81 22.99
N PRO A 448 23.42 -43.01 22.38
CA PRO A 448 23.99 -43.20 21.04
C PRO A 448 23.22 -42.43 19.97
N GLY A 449 23.94 -41.80 19.10
CA GLY A 449 23.34 -41.06 17.94
C GLY A 449 24.22 -39.93 17.44
N ARG A 450 24.07 -39.58 16.17
CA ARG A 450 24.71 -38.40 15.62
C ARG A 450 23.90 -37.15 15.99
N ARG A 451 24.59 -36.11 16.42
CA ARG A 451 24.00 -34.83 16.77
C ARG A 451 24.51 -33.74 15.82
N SER A 452 23.61 -32.81 15.47
CA SER A 452 23.99 -31.63 14.74
C SER A 452 24.45 -30.54 15.70
N ASN A 453 25.68 -30.02 15.48
CA ASN A 453 26.17 -28.86 16.22
C ASN A 453 25.57 -27.58 15.71
N TYR A 454 25.35 -27.51 14.41
CA TYR A 454 24.80 -26.35 13.74
C TYR A 454 23.41 -26.68 13.19
N MET A 455 22.42 -25.87 13.53
CA MET A 455 21.02 -26.03 13.12
C MET A 455 20.47 -24.72 12.64
N VAL A 456 19.61 -24.77 11.64
CA VAL A 456 18.78 -23.63 11.26
C VAL A 456 17.44 -23.81 11.94
N GLU A 457 17.07 -22.86 12.77
CA GLU A 457 15.74 -22.77 13.37
C GLU A 457 14.90 -21.76 12.63
N GLU A 458 13.60 -21.94 12.62
CA GLU A 458 12.63 -20.96 12.19
C GLU A 458 11.82 -20.49 13.40
N ARG A 459 11.81 -19.18 13.60
CA ARG A 459 11.00 -18.52 14.63
C ARG A 459 9.88 -17.80 13.92
N HIS A 460 8.66 -18.18 14.19
CA HIS A 460 7.49 -17.57 13.58
C HIS A 460 6.40 -17.27 14.58
N THR A 461 5.57 -16.31 14.21
CA THR A 461 4.31 -16.00 14.87
C THR A 461 3.19 -16.36 13.93
N ASP A 462 2.36 -17.31 14.32
CA ASP A 462 1.13 -17.63 13.62
C ASP A 462 0.03 -16.69 14.09
N GLN A 463 -0.70 -16.10 13.18
CA GLN A 463 -1.73 -15.13 13.47
C GLN A 463 -3.08 -15.57 12.91
N LEU A 464 -4.13 -15.34 13.70
CA LEU A 464 -5.52 -15.49 13.30
C LEU A 464 -6.32 -14.35 13.94
N ASP A 465 -6.69 -13.37 13.13
CA ASP A 465 -7.50 -12.24 13.55
C ASP A 465 -8.86 -12.27 12.88
N TRP A 466 -9.90 -12.12 13.64
CA TRP A 466 -11.24 -11.92 13.15
C TRP A 466 -11.80 -10.61 13.67
N ASN A 467 -12.28 -9.77 12.76
CA ASN A 467 -12.86 -8.47 13.09
C ASN A 467 -14.30 -8.39 12.58
N LEU A 468 -15.15 -7.75 13.36
CA LEU A 468 -16.52 -7.39 13.00
C LEU A 468 -16.76 -5.93 13.36
N VAL A 469 -17.18 -5.14 12.38
CA VAL A 469 -17.39 -3.69 12.53
C VAL A 469 -18.76 -3.33 12.02
N ALA A 470 -19.43 -2.44 12.73
CA ALA A 470 -20.69 -1.82 12.31
C ALA A 470 -20.57 -0.31 12.48
N ASN A 471 -20.62 0.43 11.38
CA ASN A 471 -20.56 1.88 11.39
C ASN A 471 -21.89 2.47 10.89
N PHE A 472 -22.43 3.38 11.68
CA PHE A 472 -23.62 4.15 11.29
C PHE A 472 -23.23 5.62 11.16
N SER A 473 -23.68 6.27 10.08
CA SER A 473 -23.53 7.70 9.90
C SER A 473 -24.86 8.37 9.54
N HIS A 474 -25.06 9.58 10.06
CA HIS A 474 -26.22 10.41 9.74
C HIS A 474 -25.82 11.88 9.61
N ILE A 475 -26.28 12.53 8.55
CA ILE A 475 -26.06 13.95 8.29
C ILE A 475 -27.36 14.72 8.58
N PHE A 476 -27.34 15.59 9.57
CA PHE A 476 -28.48 16.42 9.94
C PHE A 476 -28.72 17.56 8.92
N ARG A 477 -29.85 18.20 8.99
CA ARG A 477 -30.21 19.31 8.09
C ARG A 477 -29.27 20.53 8.19
N ASN A 478 -28.66 20.75 9.34
CA ASN A 478 -27.65 21.79 9.58
C ASN A 478 -26.23 21.39 9.16
N ASN A 479 -26.08 20.31 8.38
CA ASN A 479 -24.82 19.74 7.94
C ASN A 479 -23.92 19.18 9.05
N SER A 480 -24.38 19.14 10.30
CA SER A 480 -23.65 18.36 11.32
C SER A 480 -23.78 16.88 11.01
N LYS A 481 -22.71 16.13 11.27
CA LYS A 481 -22.64 14.69 11.03
C LYS A 481 -22.43 13.97 12.35
N ILE A 482 -23.17 12.90 12.57
CA ILE A 482 -22.93 11.93 13.63
C ILE A 482 -22.57 10.60 13.00
N TYR A 483 -21.61 9.91 13.60
CA TYR A 483 -21.27 8.54 13.26
C TYR A 483 -20.79 7.80 14.52
N GLY A 484 -20.93 6.52 14.51
CA GLY A 484 -20.52 5.64 15.58
C GLY A 484 -20.41 4.21 15.08
#